data_2085ce70c9962350e16d0a4451e61707
#
_entry.id   2085ce70c9962350e16d0a4451e61707
#
_cell.length_a   1.000
_cell.length_b   1.000
_cell.length_c   1.000
_cell.angle_alpha   90.00
_cell.angle_beta   90.00
_cell.angle_gamma   90.00
#
_symmetry.space_group_name_H-M   'P 1'
#
loop_
_entity.id
_entity.type
_entity.pdbx_description
1 polymer ?
#
loop_
_entity_poly.entity_id
_entity_poly.type
_entity_poly.pdbx_seq_one_letter_code
_entity_poly.pdbx_strand_id
1 'polypeptide(L)'
;MSLIFYGFFGLKLYICILYDNIMQMNNQGKPYFSVIVPVYNRRGEVRDLLESLSKQTDTDFEVMLVEDGSTERCDAIAQAYADKVDVHYFWKENDGRSIARNYGIERARGEYFIFFDSDCVIPPHYFEALKASLKKQPVDCFGGPDAASDDFNDTQKAISFSMTAFLTTGGIRGGKVQLEKFVPRSFNMGYSRKVWETVGGFREMFSEDIDMSTRIRKAGFSITLFRDAYVYHKRRNTLGSFSRQTYVFGMSRITLKLLYPDSLKLVHTLPAVFVIGCTTLILLSIFWRWWAILPLALYVLMLWISALAETKSLKIASLAIITSFIQLGSYGCGFIKAFVWKILLRHGRNIEEEIAIRKGK
;
A
#
# COMPACT_ATOMS: atom_id res chain seq x y z
N MET A 1 -19.22 -7.77 -57.06
CA MET A 1 -19.33 -7.30 -55.67
C MET A 1 -18.38 -7.99 -54.66
N SER A 2 -17.85 -9.17 -54.97
CA SER A 2 -16.94 -9.92 -54.06
C SER A 2 -15.46 -9.45 -54.05
N LEU A 3 -14.97 -8.85 -55.11
CA LEU A 3 -13.57 -8.41 -55.21
C LEU A 3 -13.23 -7.12 -54.38
N ILE A 4 -14.23 -6.28 -54.13
CA ILE A 4 -14.05 -5.04 -53.32
C ILE A 4 -13.98 -5.36 -51.83
N PHE A 5 -14.64 -6.42 -51.37
CA PHE A 5 -14.62 -6.83 -49.95
C PHE A 5 -13.27 -7.44 -49.51
N TYR A 6 -12.59 -8.18 -50.43
CA TYR A 6 -11.25 -8.75 -50.15
C TYR A 6 -10.17 -7.68 -50.09
N GLY A 7 -10.27 -6.61 -50.87
CA GLY A 7 -9.33 -5.48 -50.83
C GLY A 7 -9.42 -4.68 -49.49
N PHE A 8 -10.62 -4.49 -48.95
CA PHE A 8 -10.81 -3.76 -47.70
C PHE A 8 -10.31 -4.53 -46.46
N PHE A 9 -10.48 -5.87 -46.47
CA PHE A 9 -9.98 -6.73 -45.39
C PHE A 9 -8.46 -6.84 -45.38
N GLY A 10 -7.84 -6.95 -46.57
CA GLY A 10 -6.39 -6.95 -46.75
C GLY A 10 -5.76 -5.62 -46.33
N LEU A 11 -6.36 -4.50 -46.72
CA LEU A 11 -5.90 -3.17 -46.32
C LEU A 11 -6.00 -2.92 -44.82
N LYS A 12 -7.08 -3.36 -44.19
CA LYS A 12 -7.27 -3.25 -42.72
C LYS A 12 -6.26 -4.10 -41.95
N LEU A 13 -6.00 -5.34 -42.44
CA LEU A 13 -4.99 -6.22 -41.85
C LEU A 13 -3.59 -5.65 -42.04
N TYR A 14 -3.27 -5.11 -43.23
CA TYR A 14 -1.99 -4.48 -43.52
C TYR A 14 -1.76 -3.22 -42.65
N ILE A 15 -2.80 -2.39 -42.45
CA ILE A 15 -2.74 -1.21 -41.57
C ILE A 15 -2.55 -1.64 -40.11
N CYS A 16 -3.20 -2.70 -39.64
CA CYS A 16 -2.99 -3.26 -38.27
C CYS A 16 -1.56 -3.77 -38.12
N ILE A 17 -1.05 -4.54 -39.08
CA ILE A 17 0.35 -5.04 -39.05
C ILE A 17 1.37 -3.88 -39.11
N LEU A 18 1.12 -2.88 -39.95
CA LEU A 18 1.97 -1.70 -40.04
C LEU A 18 1.94 -0.87 -38.73
N TYR A 19 0.78 -0.71 -38.15
CA TYR A 19 0.59 -0.05 -36.87
C TYR A 19 1.30 -0.80 -35.73
N ASP A 20 1.16 -2.14 -35.67
CA ASP A 20 1.84 -2.99 -34.70
C ASP A 20 3.38 -2.94 -34.91
N ASN A 21 3.85 -2.96 -36.15
CA ASN A 21 5.29 -2.82 -36.46
C ASN A 21 5.83 -1.44 -36.08
N ILE A 22 5.08 -0.35 -36.36
CA ILE A 22 5.46 1.02 -35.96
C ILE A 22 5.44 1.16 -34.44
N MET A 23 4.46 0.57 -33.74
CA MET A 23 4.41 0.55 -32.30
C MET A 23 5.56 -0.28 -31.69
N GLN A 24 5.93 -1.41 -32.31
CA GLN A 24 7.10 -2.19 -31.90
C GLN A 24 8.41 -1.46 -32.16
N MET A 25 8.55 -0.76 -33.28
CA MET A 25 9.74 0.07 -33.56
C MET A 25 9.85 1.28 -32.61
N ASN A 26 8.75 1.92 -32.23
CA ASN A 26 8.74 3.00 -31.25
C ASN A 26 8.98 2.51 -29.81
N ASN A 27 8.79 1.22 -29.54
CA ASN A 27 9.02 0.59 -28.23
C ASN A 27 10.41 -0.06 -28.10
N GLN A 28 11.21 -0.09 -29.18
CA GLN A 28 12.58 -0.61 -29.11
C GLN A 28 13.42 0.22 -28.12
N GLY A 29 13.71 -0.35 -26.95
CA GLY A 29 14.51 0.26 -25.88
C GLY A 29 13.74 0.90 -24.72
N LYS A 30 12.40 0.86 -24.71
CA LYS A 30 11.62 1.25 -23.53
C LYS A 30 11.26 0.03 -22.70
N PRO A 31 11.52 0.03 -21.38
CA PRO A 31 11.11 -1.07 -20.51
C PRO A 31 9.59 -1.13 -20.40
N TYR A 32 9.03 -2.32 -20.19
CA TYR A 32 7.60 -2.46 -19.98
C TYR A 32 7.18 -1.92 -18.61
N PHE A 33 8.01 -2.12 -17.59
CA PHE A 33 7.78 -1.64 -16.23
C PHE A 33 8.82 -0.59 -15.80
N SER A 34 8.36 0.43 -15.06
CA SER A 34 9.25 1.29 -14.29
C SER A 34 8.93 1.10 -12.80
N VAL A 35 9.89 0.58 -12.07
CA VAL A 35 9.82 0.39 -10.62
C VAL A 35 10.23 1.68 -9.94
N ILE A 36 9.35 2.26 -9.12
CA ILE A 36 9.57 3.53 -8.42
C ILE A 36 9.77 3.24 -6.93
N VAL A 37 10.93 3.57 -6.41
CA VAL A 37 11.33 3.29 -5.02
C VAL A 37 11.72 4.58 -4.32
N PRO A 38 10.86 5.13 -3.43
CA PRO A 38 11.26 6.23 -2.55
C PRO A 38 12.13 5.70 -1.41
N VAL A 39 13.23 6.38 -1.12
CA VAL A 39 14.19 6.00 -0.07
C VAL A 39 14.42 7.15 0.90
N TYR A 40 14.41 6.87 2.20
CA TYR A 40 14.82 7.80 3.24
C TYR A 40 15.50 7.07 4.40
N ASN A 41 16.82 7.20 4.54
CA ASN A 41 17.63 6.56 5.59
C ASN A 41 17.42 5.03 5.69
N ARG A 42 17.50 4.30 4.55
CA ARG A 42 17.19 2.87 4.43
C ARG A 42 18.26 2.09 3.64
N ARG A 43 19.53 2.41 3.88
CA ARG A 43 20.64 1.87 3.09
C ARG A 43 20.72 0.34 3.05
N GLY A 44 20.46 -0.33 4.18
CA GLY A 44 20.48 -1.79 4.25
C GLY A 44 19.33 -2.42 3.45
N GLU A 45 18.15 -1.86 3.60
CA GLU A 45 16.94 -2.34 2.92
C GLU A 45 17.03 -2.15 1.40
N VAL A 46 17.62 -1.04 0.93
CA VAL A 46 17.85 -0.81 -0.52
C VAL A 46 18.75 -1.89 -1.11
N ARG A 47 19.77 -2.35 -0.38
CA ARG A 47 20.63 -3.46 -0.84
C ARG A 47 19.82 -4.75 -1.01
N ASP A 48 19.00 -5.11 -0.02
CA ASP A 48 18.16 -6.32 -0.05
C ASP A 48 17.16 -6.26 -1.22
N LEU A 49 16.56 -5.08 -1.45
CA LEU A 49 15.65 -4.85 -2.57
C LEU A 49 16.36 -5.02 -3.92
N LEU A 50 17.49 -4.33 -4.16
CA LEU A 50 18.24 -4.41 -5.43
C LEU A 50 18.80 -5.82 -5.66
N GLU A 51 19.23 -6.51 -4.60
CA GLU A 51 19.62 -7.92 -4.70
C GLU A 51 18.45 -8.81 -5.15
N SER A 52 17.25 -8.57 -4.65
CA SER A 52 16.06 -9.31 -5.06
C SER A 52 15.62 -8.98 -6.50
N LEU A 53 15.76 -7.72 -6.91
CA LEU A 53 15.48 -7.28 -8.27
C LEU A 53 16.49 -7.83 -9.28
N SER A 54 17.76 -7.99 -8.89
CA SER A 54 18.80 -8.59 -9.76
C SER A 54 18.57 -10.08 -10.04
N LYS A 55 17.68 -10.74 -9.31
CA LYS A 55 17.34 -12.17 -9.47
C LYS A 55 16.04 -12.40 -10.26
N GLN A 56 15.47 -11.35 -10.84
CA GLN A 56 14.22 -11.48 -11.59
C GLN A 56 14.42 -12.28 -12.89
N THR A 57 13.47 -13.16 -13.19
CA THR A 57 13.47 -13.99 -14.43
C THR A 57 13.07 -13.18 -15.66
N ASP A 58 12.26 -12.13 -15.49
CA ASP A 58 11.91 -11.15 -16.51
C ASP A 58 12.62 -9.84 -16.18
N THR A 59 13.46 -9.36 -17.09
CA THR A 59 14.31 -8.17 -16.90
C THR A 59 13.81 -6.95 -17.66
N ASP A 60 12.61 -7.00 -18.24
CA ASP A 60 12.03 -5.88 -18.99
C ASP A 60 11.45 -4.81 -18.04
N PHE A 61 12.32 -4.28 -17.20
CA PHE A 61 12.02 -3.20 -16.27
C PHE A 61 13.22 -2.33 -15.98
N GLU A 62 12.96 -1.08 -15.57
CA GLU A 62 13.93 -0.14 -15.01
C GLU A 62 13.56 0.18 -13.55
N VAL A 63 14.52 0.68 -12.79
CA VAL A 63 14.34 1.07 -11.39
C VAL A 63 14.68 2.53 -11.20
N MET A 64 13.71 3.34 -10.77
CA MET A 64 13.88 4.73 -10.34
C MET A 64 14.09 4.75 -8.83
N LEU A 65 15.32 4.75 -8.37
CA LEU A 65 15.67 4.84 -6.95
C LEU A 65 15.77 6.31 -6.54
N VAL A 66 14.77 6.82 -5.84
CA VAL A 66 14.65 8.23 -5.48
C VAL A 66 14.91 8.42 -4.00
N GLU A 67 16.05 8.99 -3.68
CA GLU A 67 16.45 9.27 -2.31
C GLU A 67 15.97 10.65 -1.87
N ASP A 68 15.13 10.66 -0.82
CA ASP A 68 14.40 11.82 -0.32
C ASP A 68 15.13 12.45 0.88
N GLY A 69 16.35 12.98 0.64
CA GLY A 69 17.12 13.72 1.64
C GLY A 69 17.76 12.86 2.73
N SER A 70 18.14 11.62 2.42
CA SER A 70 18.86 10.77 3.37
C SER A 70 20.20 11.37 3.79
N THR A 71 20.58 11.16 5.04
CA THR A 71 21.90 11.52 5.58
C THR A 71 22.98 10.55 5.08
N GLU A 72 22.63 9.26 4.92
CA GLU A 72 23.48 8.24 4.33
C GLU A 72 22.95 7.85 2.95
N ARG A 73 23.68 8.23 1.91
CA ARG A 73 23.29 8.01 0.52
C ARG A 73 23.41 6.56 0.07
N CYS A 74 22.58 6.16 -0.90
CA CYS A 74 22.55 4.83 -1.50
C CYS A 74 23.18 4.78 -2.91
N ASP A 75 23.79 5.87 -3.40
CA ASP A 75 24.44 5.98 -4.72
C ASP A 75 25.44 4.86 -4.98
N ALA A 76 26.36 4.60 -4.07
CA ALA A 76 27.34 3.53 -4.18
C ALA A 76 26.67 2.12 -4.24
N ILE A 77 25.52 1.94 -3.57
CA ILE A 77 24.76 0.68 -3.64
C ILE A 77 24.09 0.57 -5.01
N ALA A 78 23.44 1.65 -5.49
CA ALA A 78 22.83 1.66 -6.82
C ALA A 78 23.86 1.34 -7.92
N GLN A 79 25.05 1.95 -7.84
CA GLN A 79 26.14 1.70 -8.77
C GLN A 79 26.66 0.26 -8.74
N ALA A 80 26.71 -0.38 -7.57
CA ALA A 80 27.12 -1.78 -7.44
C ALA A 80 26.16 -2.80 -8.11
N TYR A 81 24.95 -2.38 -8.44
CA TYR A 81 23.95 -3.20 -9.14
C TYR A 81 23.70 -2.74 -10.59
N ALA A 82 24.35 -1.68 -11.08
CA ALA A 82 24.10 -1.10 -12.41
C ALA A 82 24.35 -2.09 -13.57
N ASP A 83 25.27 -3.04 -13.41
CA ASP A 83 25.54 -4.08 -14.41
C ASP A 83 24.50 -5.22 -14.40
N LYS A 84 23.64 -5.29 -13.37
CA LYS A 84 22.67 -6.37 -13.16
C LYS A 84 21.23 -5.91 -13.35
N VAL A 85 20.97 -4.63 -13.09
CA VAL A 85 19.62 -4.01 -13.11
C VAL A 85 19.75 -2.64 -13.75
N ASP A 86 18.84 -2.27 -14.66
CA ASP A 86 18.75 -0.92 -15.20
C ASP A 86 18.26 0.04 -14.10
N VAL A 87 19.18 0.49 -13.22
CA VAL A 87 18.89 1.31 -12.05
C VAL A 87 19.35 2.76 -12.28
N HIS A 88 18.41 3.69 -12.10
CA HIS A 88 18.61 5.13 -12.15
C HIS A 88 18.49 5.70 -10.75
N TYR A 89 19.59 6.23 -10.20
CA TYR A 89 19.65 6.83 -8.89
C TYR A 89 19.43 8.34 -8.97
N PHE A 90 18.55 8.86 -8.11
CA PHE A 90 18.28 10.29 -7.96
C PHE A 90 18.31 10.67 -6.48
N TRP A 91 18.89 11.81 -6.19
CA TRP A 91 18.85 12.43 -4.87
C TRP A 91 18.10 13.76 -4.94
N LYS A 92 17.26 14.03 -3.95
CA LYS A 92 16.54 15.30 -3.78
C LYS A 92 16.45 15.66 -2.29
N GLU A 93 16.17 16.92 -1.97
CA GLU A 93 15.83 17.33 -0.61
C GLU A 93 14.56 16.61 -0.13
N ASN A 94 14.45 16.45 1.22
CA ASN A 94 13.33 15.74 1.83
C ASN A 94 12.03 16.56 1.74
N ASP A 95 11.11 16.10 0.91
CA ASP A 95 9.76 16.66 0.75
C ASP A 95 8.65 15.62 0.98
N GLY A 96 9.02 14.39 1.32
CA GLY A 96 8.08 13.30 1.59
C GLY A 96 7.98 12.26 0.48
N ARG A 97 7.55 11.08 0.89
CA ARG A 97 7.55 9.87 0.04
C ARG A 97 6.68 9.97 -1.21
N SER A 98 5.57 10.70 -1.14
CA SER A 98 4.69 10.89 -2.31
C SER A 98 5.36 11.76 -3.35
N ILE A 99 6.05 12.81 -2.93
CA ILE A 99 6.82 13.70 -3.82
C ILE A 99 7.99 12.92 -4.45
N ALA A 100 8.69 12.07 -3.66
CA ALA A 100 9.75 11.22 -4.19
C ALA A 100 9.22 10.23 -5.24
N ARG A 101 8.04 9.62 -5.03
CA ARG A 101 7.41 8.77 -6.05
C ARG A 101 7.08 9.56 -7.31
N ASN A 102 6.47 10.73 -7.18
CA ASN A 102 6.15 11.57 -8.33
C ASN A 102 7.41 11.96 -9.14
N TYR A 103 8.49 12.31 -8.42
CA TYR A 103 9.78 12.62 -9.04
C TYR A 103 10.32 11.45 -9.89
N GLY A 104 10.16 10.22 -9.40
CA GLY A 104 10.54 9.01 -10.13
C GLY A 104 9.64 8.76 -11.35
N ILE A 105 8.31 8.91 -11.21
CA ILE A 105 7.35 8.74 -12.32
C ILE A 105 7.65 9.67 -13.50
N GLU A 106 7.94 10.95 -13.21
CA GLU A 106 8.23 11.97 -14.22
C GLU A 106 9.44 11.62 -15.09
N ARG A 107 10.35 10.77 -14.57
CA ARG A 107 11.59 10.36 -15.26
C ARG A 107 11.53 8.93 -15.81
N ALA A 108 10.50 8.21 -15.47
CA ALA A 108 10.28 6.83 -15.86
C ALA A 108 9.86 6.71 -17.33
N ARG A 109 10.29 5.64 -18.01
CA ARG A 109 10.05 5.40 -19.44
C ARG A 109 9.00 4.32 -19.70
N GLY A 110 8.72 3.44 -18.69
CA GLY A 110 7.85 2.28 -18.82
C GLY A 110 6.39 2.59 -19.11
N GLU A 111 5.67 1.57 -19.58
CA GLU A 111 4.22 1.63 -19.81
C GLU A 111 3.43 1.54 -18.50
N TYR A 112 3.92 0.74 -17.55
CA TYR A 112 3.36 0.64 -16.21
C TYR A 112 4.36 1.09 -15.16
N PHE A 113 3.90 1.87 -14.20
CA PHE A 113 4.64 2.25 -13.00
C PHE A 113 4.31 1.30 -11.87
N ILE A 114 5.31 0.74 -11.21
CA ILE A 114 5.18 -0.15 -10.05
C ILE A 114 5.86 0.50 -8.86
N PHE A 115 5.18 0.55 -7.73
CA PHE A 115 5.70 1.15 -6.51
C PHE A 115 6.06 0.06 -5.52
N PHE A 116 7.31 0.10 -5.05
CA PHE A 116 7.78 -0.67 -3.91
C PHE A 116 8.29 0.27 -2.82
N ASP A 117 8.06 -0.10 -1.57
CA ASP A 117 8.79 0.51 -0.47
C ASP A 117 10.21 -0.12 -0.40
N SER A 118 11.20 0.63 0.09
CA SER A 118 12.60 0.18 0.13
C SER A 118 12.83 -1.07 0.99
N ASP A 119 11.90 -1.39 1.89
CA ASP A 119 11.92 -2.56 2.78
C ASP A 119 11.17 -3.79 2.21
N CYS A 120 10.90 -3.79 0.89
CA CYS A 120 10.37 -4.95 0.19
C CYS A 120 11.49 -5.88 -0.31
N VAL A 121 11.20 -7.18 -0.37
CA VAL A 121 11.98 -8.20 -1.08
C VAL A 121 11.07 -8.82 -2.15
N ILE A 122 11.53 -8.83 -3.40
CA ILE A 122 10.70 -9.18 -4.55
C ILE A 122 10.98 -10.63 -4.96
N PRO A 123 9.94 -11.51 -5.03
CA PRO A 123 10.12 -12.88 -5.51
C PRO A 123 10.68 -12.95 -6.93
N PRO A 124 11.52 -13.93 -7.27
CA PRO A 124 12.22 -13.98 -8.58
C PRO A 124 11.30 -13.96 -9.82
N HIS A 125 10.07 -14.44 -9.71
CA HIS A 125 9.09 -14.53 -10.81
C HIS A 125 8.03 -13.42 -10.79
N TYR A 126 8.26 -12.33 -10.05
CA TYR A 126 7.25 -11.28 -9.87
C TYR A 126 6.82 -10.64 -11.21
N PHE A 127 7.77 -10.17 -12.02
CA PHE A 127 7.45 -9.50 -13.29
C PHE A 127 6.88 -10.45 -14.33
N GLU A 128 7.36 -11.69 -14.37
CA GLU A 128 6.81 -12.74 -15.23
C GLU A 128 5.33 -13.01 -14.89
N ALA A 129 5.02 -13.23 -13.61
CA ALA A 129 3.66 -13.44 -13.12
C ALA A 129 2.75 -12.24 -13.37
N LEU A 130 3.31 -11.03 -13.20
CA LEU A 130 2.58 -9.78 -13.45
C LEU A 130 2.26 -9.61 -14.93
N LYS A 131 3.23 -9.83 -15.85
CA LYS A 131 2.99 -9.80 -17.30
C LYS A 131 1.95 -10.83 -17.72
N ALA A 132 2.04 -12.06 -17.21
CA ALA A 132 1.05 -13.10 -17.49
C ALA A 132 -0.36 -12.70 -17.02
N SER A 133 -0.46 -12.06 -15.84
CA SER A 133 -1.72 -11.58 -15.30
C SER A 133 -2.30 -10.43 -16.13
N LEU A 134 -1.48 -9.44 -16.52
CA LEU A 134 -1.88 -8.33 -17.39
C LEU A 134 -2.30 -8.79 -18.79
N LYS A 135 -1.61 -9.79 -19.36
CA LYS A 135 -1.98 -10.38 -20.65
C LYS A 135 -3.33 -11.10 -20.57
N LYS A 136 -3.60 -11.81 -19.48
CA LYS A 136 -4.88 -12.53 -19.24
C LYS A 136 -6.01 -11.56 -18.95
N GLN A 137 -5.75 -10.53 -18.17
CA GLN A 137 -6.72 -9.52 -17.76
C GLN A 137 -6.07 -8.14 -17.81
N PRO A 138 -6.15 -7.43 -18.95
CA PRO A 138 -5.67 -6.05 -19.03
C PRO A 138 -6.41 -5.16 -18.03
N VAL A 139 -5.66 -4.44 -17.19
CA VAL A 139 -6.21 -3.51 -16.19
C VAL A 139 -5.37 -2.25 -16.11
N ASP A 140 -6.01 -1.16 -15.70
CA ASP A 140 -5.34 0.14 -15.61
C ASP A 140 -4.53 0.29 -14.33
N CYS A 141 -4.99 -0.35 -13.24
CA CYS A 141 -4.34 -0.33 -11.93
C CYS A 141 -4.45 -1.70 -11.27
N PHE A 142 -3.40 -2.10 -10.60
CA PHE A 142 -3.33 -3.36 -9.87
C PHE A 142 -2.60 -3.20 -8.54
N GLY A 143 -2.72 -4.21 -7.71
CA GLY A 143 -1.87 -4.43 -6.56
C GLY A 143 -1.72 -5.90 -6.28
N GLY A 144 -0.69 -6.26 -5.55
CA GLY A 144 -0.45 -7.61 -5.06
C GLY A 144 -0.51 -7.67 -3.54
N PRO A 145 -0.63 -8.89 -2.97
CA PRO A 145 -0.60 -9.08 -1.52
C PRO A 145 0.82 -8.89 -0.97
N ASP A 146 0.88 -8.61 0.33
CA ASP A 146 2.09 -8.80 1.12
C ASP A 146 2.10 -10.23 1.70
N ALA A 147 3.15 -10.98 1.40
CA ALA A 147 3.40 -12.26 2.02
C ALA A 147 4.15 -12.08 3.35
N ALA A 148 3.83 -12.92 4.33
CA ALA A 148 4.65 -13.03 5.52
C ALA A 148 5.94 -13.78 5.15
N SER A 149 7.09 -13.22 5.52
CA SER A 149 8.34 -13.99 5.48
C SER A 149 8.35 -14.98 6.64
N ASP A 150 8.89 -16.18 6.42
CA ASP A 150 9.09 -17.18 7.48
C ASP A 150 10.01 -16.66 8.60
N ASP A 151 10.86 -15.67 8.28
CA ASP A 151 11.81 -15.00 9.19
C ASP A 151 11.16 -14.00 10.17
N PHE A 152 9.83 -13.86 10.17
CA PHE A 152 9.16 -12.95 11.10
C PHE A 152 9.41 -13.38 12.55
N ASN A 153 9.87 -12.44 13.37
CA ASN A 153 9.97 -12.66 14.82
C ASN A 153 8.57 -12.72 15.48
N ASP A 154 8.52 -13.14 16.76
CA ASP A 154 7.26 -13.32 17.48
C ASP A 154 6.41 -12.04 17.53
N THR A 155 7.04 -10.86 17.68
CA THR A 155 6.34 -9.57 17.67
C THR A 155 5.72 -9.27 16.32
N GLN A 156 6.45 -9.53 15.23
CA GLN A 156 5.94 -9.33 13.87
C GLN A 156 4.78 -10.29 13.54
N LYS A 157 4.86 -11.55 14.01
CA LYS A 157 3.78 -12.55 13.88
C LYS A 157 2.53 -12.09 14.65
N ALA A 158 2.69 -11.60 15.88
CA ALA A 158 1.60 -11.07 16.68
C ALA A 158 0.96 -9.81 16.06
N ILE A 159 1.77 -8.89 15.51
CA ILE A 159 1.29 -7.73 14.75
C ILE A 159 0.53 -8.18 13.50
N SER A 160 1.06 -9.16 12.77
CA SER A 160 0.40 -9.72 11.59
C SER A 160 -0.99 -10.27 11.93
N PHE A 161 -1.08 -11.08 13.00
CA PHE A 161 -2.37 -11.56 13.51
C PHE A 161 -3.33 -10.41 13.81
N SER A 162 -2.90 -9.43 14.60
CA SER A 162 -3.79 -8.30 14.95
C SER A 162 -4.28 -7.52 13.72
N MET A 163 -3.49 -7.45 12.65
CA MET A 163 -3.85 -6.75 11.41
C MET A 163 -4.79 -7.56 10.49
N THR A 164 -4.91 -8.86 10.67
CA THR A 164 -5.68 -9.76 9.78
C THR A 164 -6.85 -10.44 10.47
N ALA A 165 -6.81 -10.61 11.80
CA ALA A 165 -7.85 -11.31 12.55
C ALA A 165 -9.20 -10.61 12.46
N PHE A 166 -10.28 -11.41 12.36
CA PHE A 166 -11.65 -10.90 12.29
C PHE A 166 -12.04 -10.07 13.53
N LEU A 167 -11.64 -10.52 14.72
CA LEU A 167 -11.96 -9.85 16.00
C LEU A 167 -11.31 -8.46 16.16
N THR A 168 -10.33 -8.13 15.32
CA THR A 168 -9.62 -6.83 15.37
C THR A 168 -9.93 -5.94 14.18
N THR A 169 -10.09 -6.52 12.98
CA THR A 169 -10.27 -5.75 11.74
C THR A 169 -11.64 -5.91 11.10
N GLY A 170 -12.51 -6.78 11.65
CA GLY A 170 -13.80 -7.08 11.05
C GLY A 170 -13.69 -7.69 9.65
N GLY A 171 -12.56 -8.33 9.32
CA GLY A 171 -12.34 -8.96 8.02
C GLY A 171 -11.94 -8.01 6.88
N ILE A 172 -11.61 -6.74 7.16
CA ILE A 172 -11.17 -5.77 6.13
C ILE A 172 -9.84 -6.18 5.50
N ARG A 173 -8.98 -6.86 6.25
CA ARG A 173 -7.66 -7.33 5.80
C ARG A 173 -7.55 -8.83 5.97
N GLY A 174 -7.01 -9.51 4.96
CA GLY A 174 -6.66 -10.95 5.06
C GLY A 174 -7.84 -11.92 5.11
N GLY A 175 -9.09 -11.46 5.18
CA GLY A 175 -10.27 -12.32 5.26
C GLY A 175 -10.71 -12.87 3.90
N LYS A 176 -11.38 -14.04 3.90
CA LYS A 176 -12.05 -14.60 2.70
C LYS A 176 -13.22 -13.72 2.22
N VAL A 177 -13.77 -12.88 3.09
CA VAL A 177 -14.86 -11.94 2.80
C VAL A 177 -14.28 -10.53 2.73
N GLN A 178 -14.28 -9.94 1.53
CA GLN A 178 -13.90 -8.54 1.35
C GLN A 178 -15.13 -7.66 1.57
N LEU A 179 -15.19 -6.97 2.71
CA LEU A 179 -16.22 -5.98 3.02
C LEU A 179 -16.08 -4.67 2.22
N GLU A 180 -14.92 -4.47 1.59
CA GLU A 180 -14.60 -3.27 0.81
C GLU A 180 -14.01 -3.64 -0.56
N LYS A 181 -14.16 -2.73 -1.54
CA LYS A 181 -13.45 -2.83 -2.82
C LYS A 181 -11.95 -2.85 -2.56
N PHE A 182 -11.23 -3.75 -3.22
CA PHE A 182 -9.79 -3.88 -3.08
C PHE A 182 -9.07 -2.54 -3.33
N VAL A 183 -8.20 -2.15 -2.41
CA VAL A 183 -7.36 -0.95 -2.50
C VAL A 183 -5.90 -1.39 -2.50
N PRO A 184 -5.17 -1.22 -3.62
CA PRO A 184 -3.74 -1.46 -3.68
C PRO A 184 -2.99 -0.67 -2.62
N ARG A 185 -1.92 -1.25 -2.08
CA ARG A 185 -1.04 -0.58 -1.13
C ARG A 185 0.21 -0.09 -1.84
N SER A 186 0.69 1.10 -1.48
CA SER A 186 1.82 1.73 -2.15
C SER A 186 3.15 0.95 -2.11
N PHE A 187 3.25 -0.08 -1.27
CA PHE A 187 4.39 -0.99 -1.27
C PHE A 187 4.31 -2.10 -2.33
N ASN A 188 3.16 -2.32 -2.95
CA ASN A 188 2.93 -3.25 -4.06
C ASN A 188 1.69 -2.81 -4.85
N MET A 189 1.81 -1.67 -5.49
CA MET A 189 0.80 -1.05 -6.34
C MET A 189 1.42 -0.75 -7.70
N GLY A 190 0.64 -0.93 -8.76
CA GLY A 190 1.05 -0.46 -10.08
C GLY A 190 -0.12 0.12 -10.85
N TYR A 191 0.18 1.03 -11.78
CA TYR A 191 -0.80 1.58 -12.70
C TYR A 191 -0.15 1.99 -14.03
N SER A 192 -0.96 2.04 -15.10
CA SER A 192 -0.49 2.40 -16.43
C SER A 192 -0.12 3.89 -16.52
N ARG A 193 0.75 4.22 -17.47
CA ARG A 193 1.11 5.61 -17.83
C ARG A 193 -0.14 6.43 -18.14
N LYS A 194 -1.14 5.85 -18.82
CA LYS A 194 -2.42 6.49 -19.11
C LYS A 194 -3.16 6.95 -17.84
N VAL A 195 -3.11 6.14 -16.76
CA VAL A 195 -3.67 6.53 -15.47
C VAL A 195 -2.97 7.77 -14.93
N TRP A 196 -1.63 7.77 -14.93
CA TRP A 196 -0.86 8.92 -14.45
C TRP A 196 -1.14 10.20 -15.26
N GLU A 197 -1.18 10.11 -16.58
CA GLU A 197 -1.48 11.24 -17.45
C GLU A 197 -2.89 11.82 -17.21
N THR A 198 -3.85 10.97 -16.82
CA THR A 198 -5.24 11.39 -16.57
C THR A 198 -5.46 11.85 -15.14
N VAL A 199 -4.92 11.13 -14.16
CA VAL A 199 -5.21 11.31 -12.72
C VAL A 199 -4.17 12.16 -12.02
N GLY A 200 -2.95 12.21 -12.57
CA GLY A 200 -1.78 12.84 -11.96
C GLY A 200 -1.13 11.99 -10.88
N GLY A 201 -0.13 12.54 -10.20
CA GLY A 201 0.67 11.87 -9.19
C GLY A 201 0.00 11.70 -7.82
N PHE A 202 0.77 11.15 -6.89
CA PHE A 202 0.37 11.03 -5.48
C PHE A 202 0.27 12.40 -4.82
N ARG A 203 -0.68 12.56 -3.91
CA ARG A 203 -0.76 13.71 -3.00
C ARG A 203 0.07 13.44 -1.75
N GLU A 204 0.76 14.46 -1.23
CA GLU A 204 1.52 14.31 0.02
C GLU A 204 0.56 14.33 1.22
N MET A 205 0.12 13.15 1.58
CA MET A 205 -0.79 12.92 2.70
C MET A 205 -0.64 11.51 3.26
N PHE A 206 -1.16 11.26 4.46
CA PHE A 206 -1.32 9.89 4.92
C PHE A 206 -2.45 9.19 4.18
N SER A 207 -2.28 7.90 3.88
CA SER A 207 -3.19 7.10 3.05
C SER A 207 -3.26 7.60 1.61
N GLU A 208 -2.15 8.03 1.06
CA GLU A 208 -1.94 8.44 -0.33
C GLU A 208 -2.34 7.34 -1.32
N ASP A 209 -2.23 6.07 -0.91
CA ASP A 209 -2.67 4.90 -1.67
C ASP A 209 -4.20 4.83 -1.81
N ILE A 210 -4.93 5.15 -0.74
CA ILE A 210 -6.40 5.21 -0.75
C ILE A 210 -6.88 6.40 -1.57
N ASP A 211 -6.24 7.57 -1.43
CA ASP A 211 -6.52 8.76 -2.23
C ASP A 211 -6.32 8.45 -3.72
N MET A 212 -5.15 7.92 -4.09
CA MET A 212 -4.83 7.58 -5.47
C MET A 212 -5.83 6.57 -6.04
N SER A 213 -6.12 5.49 -5.33
CA SER A 213 -7.09 4.48 -5.75
C SER A 213 -8.50 5.07 -5.92
N THR A 214 -8.86 6.03 -5.08
CA THR A 214 -10.16 6.72 -5.18
C THR A 214 -10.23 7.59 -6.42
N ARG A 215 -9.17 8.34 -6.73
CA ARG A 215 -9.08 9.16 -7.95
C ARG A 215 -9.08 8.31 -9.22
N ILE A 216 -8.33 7.21 -9.22
CA ILE A 216 -8.29 6.24 -10.33
C ILE A 216 -9.70 5.71 -10.63
N ARG A 217 -10.45 5.27 -9.59
CA ARG A 217 -11.84 4.81 -9.78
C ARG A 217 -12.80 5.89 -10.24
N LYS A 218 -12.67 7.12 -9.71
CA LYS A 218 -13.49 8.25 -10.13
C LYS A 218 -13.25 8.64 -11.59
N ALA A 219 -12.06 8.40 -12.11
CA ALA A 219 -11.71 8.59 -13.50
C ALA A 219 -12.20 7.43 -14.42
N GLY A 220 -12.86 6.40 -13.85
CA GLY A 220 -13.43 5.29 -14.60
C GLY A 220 -12.46 4.13 -14.87
N PHE A 221 -11.25 4.15 -14.32
CA PHE A 221 -10.25 3.11 -14.50
C PHE A 221 -10.49 1.88 -13.61
N SER A 222 -10.08 0.72 -14.10
CA SER A 222 -10.17 -0.57 -13.42
C SER A 222 -9.07 -0.74 -12.36
N ILE A 223 -9.41 -1.40 -11.24
CA ILE A 223 -8.44 -1.78 -10.19
C ILE A 223 -8.64 -3.25 -9.84
N THR A 224 -7.57 -4.04 -9.89
CA THR A 224 -7.61 -5.49 -9.65
C THR A 224 -6.51 -5.95 -8.68
N LEU A 225 -6.78 -7.02 -7.94
CA LEU A 225 -5.81 -7.73 -7.14
C LEU A 225 -5.21 -8.87 -7.96
N PHE A 226 -3.90 -8.82 -8.21
CA PHE A 226 -3.13 -9.93 -8.77
C PHE A 226 -2.43 -10.71 -7.66
N ARG A 227 -2.96 -11.89 -7.33
CA ARG A 227 -2.49 -12.68 -6.18
C ARG A 227 -1.09 -13.25 -6.38
N ASP A 228 -0.72 -13.52 -7.63
CA ASP A 228 0.57 -14.11 -7.98
C ASP A 228 1.71 -13.06 -8.02
N ALA A 229 1.37 -11.76 -8.06
CA ALA A 229 2.31 -10.65 -7.96
C ALA A 229 2.45 -10.19 -6.50
N TYR A 230 2.93 -11.07 -5.62
CA TYR A 230 3.11 -10.75 -4.20
C TYR A 230 4.54 -10.28 -3.91
N VAL A 231 4.71 -9.57 -2.79
CA VAL A 231 6.02 -9.15 -2.28
C VAL A 231 6.17 -9.55 -0.81
N TYR A 232 7.41 -9.77 -0.38
CA TYR A 232 7.72 -9.86 1.04
C TYR A 232 7.97 -8.45 1.57
N HIS A 233 7.10 -7.97 2.46
CA HIS A 233 7.21 -6.65 3.05
C HIS A 233 7.51 -6.76 4.55
N LYS A 234 8.62 -6.17 4.99
CA LYS A 234 9.04 -6.24 6.40
C LYS A 234 8.01 -5.55 7.29
N ARG A 235 7.41 -6.30 8.21
CA ARG A 235 6.50 -5.76 9.22
C ARG A 235 7.26 -4.90 10.23
N ARG A 236 6.55 -3.96 10.87
CA ARG A 236 7.10 -3.22 12.00
C ARG A 236 7.60 -4.20 13.07
N ASN A 237 8.79 -3.94 13.59
CA ASN A 237 9.46 -4.81 14.56
C ASN A 237 9.31 -4.34 16.01
N THR A 238 8.74 -3.16 16.24
CA THR A 238 8.51 -2.60 17.59
C THR A 238 7.05 -2.21 17.80
N LEU A 239 6.55 -2.41 19.03
CA LEU A 239 5.19 -2.03 19.42
C LEU A 239 4.95 -0.51 19.32
N GLY A 240 5.97 0.31 19.60
CA GLY A 240 5.89 1.77 19.51
C GLY A 240 5.69 2.26 18.07
N SER A 241 6.44 1.69 17.10
CA SER A 241 6.29 2.03 15.68
C SER A 241 4.95 1.56 15.13
N PHE A 242 4.46 0.41 15.59
CA PHE A 242 3.14 -0.12 15.25
C PHE A 242 2.01 0.75 15.81
N SER A 243 2.10 1.16 17.09
CA SER A 243 1.15 2.10 17.71
C SER A 243 1.05 3.41 16.94
N ARG A 244 2.20 4.03 16.60
CA ARG A 244 2.24 5.26 15.82
C ARG A 244 1.58 5.08 14.44
N GLN A 245 1.85 3.96 13.76
CA GLN A 245 1.27 3.67 12.45
C GLN A 245 -0.26 3.55 12.52
N THR A 246 -0.78 2.79 13.48
CA THR A 246 -2.23 2.58 13.62
C THR A 246 -2.96 3.84 14.07
N TYR A 247 -2.34 4.65 14.93
CA TYR A 247 -2.86 5.97 15.32
C TYR A 247 -3.04 6.90 14.11
N VAL A 248 -2.03 6.97 13.24
CA VAL A 248 -2.10 7.77 12.01
C VAL A 248 -3.16 7.23 11.04
N PHE A 249 -3.34 5.90 10.96
CA PHE A 249 -4.43 5.32 10.17
C PHE A 249 -5.81 5.76 10.67
N GLY A 250 -6.02 5.82 11.99
CA GLY A 250 -7.25 6.35 12.58
C GLY A 250 -7.48 7.82 12.18
N MET A 251 -6.47 8.67 12.32
CA MET A 251 -6.54 10.08 11.92
C MET A 251 -6.85 10.26 10.44
N SER A 252 -6.20 9.50 9.58
CA SER A 252 -6.34 9.63 8.13
C SER A 252 -7.75 9.32 7.61
N ARG A 253 -8.55 8.52 8.34
CA ARG A 253 -9.95 8.24 7.97
C ARG A 253 -10.82 9.49 7.98
N ILE A 254 -10.60 10.38 8.94
CA ILE A 254 -11.32 11.66 8.99
C ILE A 254 -10.85 12.59 7.86
N THR A 255 -9.56 12.62 7.56
CA THR A 255 -9.03 13.37 6.42
C THR A 255 -9.64 12.87 5.10
N LEU A 256 -9.68 11.56 4.89
CA LEU A 256 -10.32 10.96 3.72
C LEU A 256 -11.83 11.25 3.66
N LYS A 257 -12.53 11.25 4.82
CA LYS A 257 -13.96 11.62 4.88
C LYS A 257 -14.20 13.06 4.43
N LEU A 258 -13.31 13.98 4.76
CA LEU A 258 -13.43 15.38 4.33
C LEU A 258 -13.15 15.55 2.83
N LEU A 259 -12.22 14.79 2.25
CA LEU A 259 -11.95 14.76 0.81
C LEU A 259 -13.01 13.99 0.02
N TYR A 260 -13.51 12.90 0.60
CA TYR A 260 -14.43 11.97 -0.02
C TYR A 260 -15.56 11.63 0.97
N PRO A 261 -16.67 12.38 0.97
CA PRO A 261 -17.75 12.21 1.95
C PRO A 261 -18.26 10.79 2.14
N ASP A 262 -18.27 9.97 1.08
CA ASP A 262 -18.76 8.58 1.10
C ASP A 262 -17.68 7.55 1.49
N SER A 263 -16.46 7.99 1.80
CA SER A 263 -15.34 7.08 2.12
C SER A 263 -15.39 6.49 3.52
N LEU A 264 -16.11 7.11 4.45
CA LEU A 264 -16.23 6.66 5.84
C LEU A 264 -17.36 5.65 5.97
N LYS A 265 -17.02 4.40 6.32
CA LYS A 265 -17.96 3.33 6.61
C LYS A 265 -18.04 3.06 8.11
N LEU A 266 -19.14 2.44 8.54
CA LEU A 266 -19.36 2.10 9.95
C LEU A 266 -18.20 1.31 10.56
N VAL A 267 -17.64 0.36 9.81
CA VAL A 267 -16.51 -0.46 10.26
C VAL A 267 -15.28 0.37 10.65
N HIS A 268 -15.08 1.55 10.05
CA HIS A 268 -13.96 2.44 10.40
C HIS A 268 -14.15 3.14 11.75
N THR A 269 -15.38 3.18 12.28
CA THR A 269 -15.69 3.78 13.59
C THR A 269 -15.56 2.76 14.73
N LEU A 270 -15.58 1.44 14.43
CA LEU A 270 -15.55 0.38 15.45
C LEU A 270 -14.37 0.50 16.42
N PRO A 271 -13.13 0.85 16.01
CA PRO A 271 -12.04 1.04 16.97
C PRO A 271 -12.27 2.22 17.94
N ALA A 272 -12.95 3.28 17.49
CA ALA A 272 -13.31 4.38 18.39
C ALA A 272 -14.39 3.94 19.39
N VAL A 273 -15.41 3.20 18.94
CA VAL A 273 -16.42 2.58 19.80
C VAL A 273 -15.78 1.62 20.81
N PHE A 274 -14.78 0.84 20.36
CA PHE A 274 -14.02 -0.04 21.24
C PHE A 274 -13.30 0.74 22.36
N VAL A 275 -12.63 1.83 22.04
CA VAL A 275 -11.95 2.67 23.06
C VAL A 275 -12.95 3.22 24.07
N ILE A 276 -14.06 3.79 23.61
CA ILE A 276 -15.12 4.32 24.46
C ILE A 276 -15.71 3.19 25.33
N GLY A 277 -16.04 2.05 24.72
CA GLY A 277 -16.61 0.89 25.40
C GLY A 277 -15.68 0.33 26.50
N CYS A 278 -14.39 0.12 26.19
CA CYS A 278 -13.41 -0.32 27.16
C CYS A 278 -13.29 0.66 28.34
N THR A 279 -13.20 1.96 28.04
CA THR A 279 -13.13 3.00 29.10
C THR A 279 -14.38 2.96 29.96
N THR A 280 -15.56 2.87 29.37
CA THR A 280 -16.84 2.79 30.09
C THR A 280 -16.91 1.54 30.98
N LEU A 281 -16.57 0.36 30.47
CA LEU A 281 -16.58 -0.88 31.21
C LEU A 281 -15.62 -0.85 32.42
N ILE A 282 -14.43 -0.28 32.24
CA ILE A 282 -13.46 -0.10 33.33
C ILE A 282 -14.00 0.86 34.38
N LEU A 283 -14.53 2.01 34.00
CA LEU A 283 -15.12 2.96 34.96
C LEU A 283 -16.32 2.36 35.71
N LEU A 284 -17.21 1.67 34.99
CA LEU A 284 -18.35 0.98 35.63
C LEU A 284 -17.89 -0.13 36.59
N SER A 285 -16.80 -0.85 36.26
CA SER A 285 -16.27 -1.89 37.15
C SER A 285 -15.67 -1.32 38.45
N ILE A 286 -15.09 -0.13 38.40
CA ILE A 286 -14.47 0.55 39.54
C ILE A 286 -15.55 1.22 40.42
N PHE A 287 -16.47 2.01 39.80
CA PHE A 287 -17.36 2.89 40.52
C PHE A 287 -18.74 2.32 40.78
N TRP A 288 -19.13 1.22 40.10
CA TRP A 288 -20.47 0.66 40.27
C TRP A 288 -20.44 -0.82 40.61
N ARG A 289 -20.04 -1.70 39.69
CA ARG A 289 -20.07 -3.16 39.85
C ARG A 289 -18.86 -3.82 39.20
N TRP A 290 -18.06 -4.56 39.97
CA TRP A 290 -16.86 -5.24 39.49
C TRP A 290 -17.11 -6.15 38.27
N TRP A 291 -18.26 -6.78 38.18
CA TRP A 291 -18.61 -7.68 37.06
C TRP A 291 -18.81 -6.95 35.72
N ALA A 292 -18.89 -5.64 35.68
CA ALA A 292 -18.94 -4.87 34.44
C ALA A 292 -17.70 -5.09 33.57
N ILE A 293 -16.57 -5.61 34.10
CA ILE A 293 -15.37 -5.97 33.36
C ILE A 293 -15.52 -7.29 32.59
N LEU A 294 -16.50 -8.15 32.88
CA LEU A 294 -16.62 -9.48 32.30
C LEU A 294 -16.70 -9.50 30.75
N PRO A 295 -17.44 -8.59 30.08
CA PRO A 295 -17.46 -8.56 28.64
C PRO A 295 -16.05 -8.33 28.02
N LEU A 296 -15.23 -7.48 28.66
CA LEU A 296 -13.86 -7.24 28.22
C LEU A 296 -12.97 -8.46 28.46
N ALA A 297 -13.13 -9.13 29.61
CA ALA A 297 -12.42 -10.39 29.90
C ALA A 297 -12.77 -11.49 28.88
N LEU A 298 -14.05 -11.61 28.52
CA LEU A 298 -14.51 -12.55 27.51
C LEU A 298 -13.91 -12.22 26.13
N TYR A 299 -13.86 -10.94 25.75
CA TYR A 299 -13.23 -10.53 24.51
C TYR A 299 -11.73 -10.89 24.48
N VAL A 300 -11.00 -10.64 25.57
CA VAL A 300 -9.58 -11.03 25.69
C VAL A 300 -9.41 -12.54 25.53
N LEU A 301 -10.28 -13.33 26.16
CA LEU A 301 -10.25 -14.79 26.07
C LEU A 301 -10.51 -15.26 24.62
N MET A 302 -11.50 -14.70 23.93
CA MET A 302 -11.79 -15.02 22.54
C MET A 302 -10.62 -14.67 21.61
N LEU A 303 -9.99 -13.49 21.82
CA LEU A 303 -8.78 -13.09 21.09
C LEU A 303 -7.64 -14.08 21.30
N TRP A 304 -7.41 -14.47 22.56
CA TRP A 304 -6.33 -15.40 22.90
C TRP A 304 -6.54 -16.77 22.28
N ILE A 305 -7.76 -17.31 22.35
CA ILE A 305 -8.11 -18.60 21.72
C ILE A 305 -7.93 -18.52 20.20
N SER A 306 -8.43 -17.44 19.57
CA SER A 306 -8.28 -17.24 18.14
C SER A 306 -6.81 -17.16 17.71
N ALA A 307 -6.00 -16.40 18.46
CA ALA A 307 -4.57 -16.28 18.20
C ALA A 307 -3.83 -17.60 18.42
N LEU A 308 -4.17 -18.36 19.44
CA LEU A 308 -3.58 -19.67 19.73
C LEU A 308 -3.91 -20.69 18.63
N ALA A 309 -5.16 -20.69 18.17
CA ALA A 309 -5.61 -21.58 17.08
C ALA A 309 -4.86 -21.31 15.77
N GLU A 310 -4.58 -20.03 15.46
CA GLU A 310 -3.88 -19.63 14.24
C GLU A 310 -2.36 -19.81 14.34
N THR A 311 -1.76 -19.34 15.46
CA THR A 311 -0.28 -19.29 15.58
C THR A 311 0.33 -20.53 16.20
N LYS A 312 -0.48 -21.35 16.87
CA LYS A 312 -0.07 -22.56 17.63
C LYS A 312 1.04 -22.29 18.66
N SER A 313 1.16 -21.07 19.15
CA SER A 313 2.18 -20.61 20.09
C SER A 313 1.57 -19.78 21.21
N LEU A 314 1.73 -20.24 22.46
CA LEU A 314 1.26 -19.52 23.65
C LEU A 314 1.90 -18.13 23.76
N LYS A 315 3.19 -18.02 23.43
CA LYS A 315 3.93 -16.76 23.45
C LYS A 315 3.37 -15.75 22.45
N ILE A 316 3.16 -16.19 21.19
CA ILE A 316 2.63 -15.31 20.13
C ILE A 316 1.18 -14.97 20.42
N ALA A 317 0.35 -15.90 20.91
CA ALA A 317 -1.03 -15.65 21.28
C ALA A 317 -1.14 -14.59 22.41
N SER A 318 -0.26 -14.63 23.40
CA SER A 318 -0.21 -13.62 24.46
C SER A 318 0.24 -12.25 23.96
N LEU A 319 1.25 -12.20 23.06
CA LEU A 319 1.65 -10.96 22.39
C LEU A 319 0.55 -10.43 21.48
N ALA A 320 -0.24 -11.29 20.85
CA ALA A 320 -1.34 -10.92 19.96
C ALA A 320 -2.46 -10.16 20.70
N ILE A 321 -2.69 -10.43 21.98
CA ILE A 321 -3.60 -9.60 22.79
C ILE A 321 -3.06 -8.17 22.87
N ILE A 322 -1.80 -8.01 23.22
CA ILE A 322 -1.16 -6.70 23.37
C ILE A 322 -1.21 -5.93 22.05
N THR A 323 -0.81 -6.57 20.93
CA THR A 323 -0.83 -5.93 19.63
C THR A 323 -2.23 -5.60 19.14
N SER A 324 -3.25 -6.41 19.46
CA SER A 324 -4.66 -6.15 19.15
C SER A 324 -5.20 -4.93 19.90
N PHE A 325 -4.89 -4.80 21.20
CA PHE A 325 -5.25 -3.62 21.98
C PHE A 325 -4.50 -2.37 21.49
N ILE A 326 -3.23 -2.49 21.14
CA ILE A 326 -2.49 -1.39 20.52
C ILE A 326 -3.16 -0.96 19.22
N GLN A 327 -3.52 -1.91 18.36
CA GLN A 327 -4.16 -1.61 17.08
C GLN A 327 -5.49 -0.89 17.26
N LEU A 328 -6.41 -1.46 18.01
CA LEU A 328 -7.74 -0.89 18.23
C LEU A 328 -7.67 0.41 19.03
N GLY A 329 -6.87 0.42 20.10
CA GLY A 329 -6.69 1.59 20.97
C GLY A 329 -6.05 2.77 20.24
N SER A 330 -4.91 2.55 19.62
CA SER A 330 -4.19 3.62 18.91
C SER A 330 -5.00 4.17 17.73
N TYR A 331 -5.60 3.28 16.92
CA TYR A 331 -6.47 3.70 15.83
C TYR A 331 -7.68 4.48 16.35
N GLY A 332 -8.39 3.96 17.37
CA GLY A 332 -9.56 4.60 17.97
C GLY A 332 -9.24 5.98 18.53
N CYS A 333 -8.13 6.12 19.27
CA CYS A 333 -7.66 7.41 19.77
C CYS A 333 -7.32 8.39 18.66
N GLY A 334 -6.64 7.94 17.60
CA GLY A 334 -6.33 8.76 16.42
C GLY A 334 -7.59 9.23 15.71
N PHE A 335 -8.56 8.33 15.55
CA PHE A 335 -9.86 8.64 14.94
C PHE A 335 -10.62 9.69 15.77
N ILE A 336 -10.75 9.47 17.09
CA ILE A 336 -11.45 10.38 18.02
C ILE A 336 -10.79 11.75 18.00
N LYS A 337 -9.46 11.83 18.11
CA LYS A 337 -8.73 13.11 18.04
C LYS A 337 -9.02 13.85 16.74
N ALA A 338 -8.90 13.19 15.61
CA ALA A 338 -9.14 13.83 14.31
C ALA A 338 -10.62 14.24 14.15
N PHE A 339 -11.56 13.42 14.64
CA PHE A 339 -12.98 13.74 14.62
C PHE A 339 -13.28 14.99 15.44
N VAL A 340 -12.83 15.04 16.69
CA VAL A 340 -13.02 16.22 17.56
C VAL A 340 -12.36 17.44 16.93
N TRP A 341 -11.11 17.34 16.50
CA TRP A 341 -10.35 18.49 15.99
C TRP A 341 -10.90 19.01 14.66
N LYS A 342 -11.10 18.13 13.67
CA LYS A 342 -11.47 18.52 12.31
C LYS A 342 -12.97 18.67 12.08
N ILE A 343 -13.81 17.87 12.77
CA ILE A 343 -15.27 17.89 12.57
C ILE A 343 -15.96 18.79 13.61
N LEU A 344 -15.72 18.57 14.91
CA LEU A 344 -16.41 19.34 15.97
C LEU A 344 -15.83 20.75 16.11
N LEU A 345 -14.51 20.87 16.26
CA LEU A 345 -13.84 22.16 16.44
C LEU A 345 -13.55 22.88 15.12
N ARG A 346 -13.80 22.23 13.98
CA ARG A 346 -13.64 22.77 12.62
C ARG A 346 -12.22 23.27 12.27
N HIS A 347 -11.18 22.81 12.97
CA HIS A 347 -9.78 23.13 12.69
C HIS A 347 -9.26 22.31 11.50
N GLY A 348 -8.49 22.94 10.58
CA GLY A 348 -7.88 22.24 9.44
C GLY A 348 -8.90 21.59 8.49
N ARG A 349 -10.02 22.24 8.22
CA ARG A 349 -11.06 21.76 7.30
C ARG A 349 -10.67 21.89 5.84
N ASN A 350 -9.82 22.85 5.50
CA ASN A 350 -9.40 23.07 4.13
C ASN A 350 -8.19 22.17 3.82
N ILE A 351 -8.48 20.87 3.61
CA ILE A 351 -7.46 19.85 3.37
C ILE A 351 -6.76 20.06 2.04
N GLU A 352 -7.45 20.64 1.05
CA GLU A 352 -6.84 20.96 -0.24
C GLU A 352 -5.79 22.06 -0.10
N GLU A 353 -6.00 23.06 0.75
CA GLU A 353 -4.98 24.05 1.12
C GLU A 353 -3.84 23.40 1.92
N GLU A 354 -4.16 22.51 2.87
CA GLU A 354 -3.14 21.78 3.67
C GLU A 354 -2.23 20.92 2.77
N ILE A 355 -2.80 20.28 1.74
CA ILE A 355 -2.08 19.52 0.72
C ILE A 355 -1.29 20.45 -0.21
N ALA A 356 -1.87 21.59 -0.59
CA ALA A 356 -1.22 22.58 -1.46
C ALA A 356 -0.04 23.27 -0.77
N ILE A 357 -0.17 23.60 0.53
CA ILE A 357 0.91 24.18 1.34
C ILE A 357 2.10 23.23 1.47
N ARG A 358 1.85 21.90 1.57
CA ARG A 358 2.92 20.90 1.59
C ARG A 358 3.64 20.74 0.26
N LYS A 359 3.02 21.12 -0.86
CA LYS A 359 3.65 21.18 -2.18
C LYS A 359 4.54 22.40 -2.39
N GLY A 360 4.32 23.46 -1.63
CA GLY A 360 5.04 24.73 -1.73
C GLY A 360 6.15 24.93 -0.71
N LYS A 361 6.48 23.89 0.07
CA LYS A 361 7.65 23.83 0.92
C LYS A 361 8.66 22.88 0.31
#